data_c3ef26ffa4725ed06986fe45ded57af1
#
_entry.id   c3ef26ffa4725ed06986fe45ded57af1
#
_cell.length_a   1.000
_cell.length_b   1.000
_cell.length_c   1.000
_cell.angle_alpha   90.00
_cell.angle_beta   90.00
_cell.angle_gamma   90.00
#
_symmetry.space_group_name_H-M   'P 1'
#
loop_
_entity.id
_entity.type
_entity.pdbx_description
1 polymer ?
#
loop_
_entity_poly.entity_id
_entity_poly.type
_entity_poly.pdbx_seq_one_letter_code
_entity_poly.pdbx_strand_id
1 'polypeptide(L)'
;MKAAVRALRVAGFVSGRTILRGNRGVAVLLTALMAAIFAEILFIPALIQGATDHIETVLRENVTGDVTVSPGEDAQAITDPDAIVAAARALPGVTAATATRLAGSQVSAGNRSGSWSVVAVDPESYAQTFATPDQMIEGTFLEAGDGDEIVLGVGVAGADRDDTVTFPASLQTVHAGDSVAVTLVGGATHTFTVKGVYDTGLSQANLRAFVPVAAADALVPPLAGTATGVFVDVAEPGTEDAVIEELRAVRPELTYEPWTALTATIEDLTGSFDTIRSILNAVSLLVAAIAVFIVTYVDLVSRRRTIGIERAIGIGGGAIVLGYVLKAVVFAVVGVAVGGLLFVQVAVPVVAAHPFRFPIGPVSLSVTADEMRRGAVVLVAVAALGALAPAWRSVRVRILDAIWG
;
A
#
# COMPACT_ATOMS: atom_id res chain seq x y z
N MET A 1 -14.17 3.75 46.32
CA MET A 1 -13.55 2.53 45.76
C MET A 1 -14.41 1.27 45.95
N LYS A 2 -14.86 0.91 47.19
CA LYS A 2 -15.67 -0.31 47.45
C LYS A 2 -17.02 -0.34 46.74
N ALA A 3 -17.72 0.80 46.58
CA ALA A 3 -19.01 0.88 45.85
C ALA A 3 -18.85 0.66 44.35
N ALA A 4 -17.79 1.18 43.70
CA ALA A 4 -17.51 0.99 42.28
C ALA A 4 -17.16 -0.48 41.98
N VAL A 5 -16.36 -1.14 42.83
CA VAL A 5 -16.03 -2.57 42.68
C VAL A 5 -17.27 -3.46 42.83
N ARG A 6 -18.18 -3.11 43.74
CA ARG A 6 -19.46 -3.82 43.93
C ARG A 6 -20.36 -3.64 42.67
N ALA A 7 -20.45 -2.43 42.13
CA ALA A 7 -21.20 -2.14 40.91
C ALA A 7 -20.62 -2.92 39.72
N LEU A 8 -19.30 -3.02 39.59
CA LEU A 8 -18.66 -3.78 38.52
C LEU A 8 -18.92 -5.30 38.60
N ARG A 9 -18.90 -5.86 39.84
CA ARG A 9 -19.22 -7.29 40.04
C ARG A 9 -20.70 -7.60 39.73
N VAL A 10 -21.63 -6.75 40.15
CA VAL A 10 -23.05 -6.90 39.84
C VAL A 10 -23.29 -6.73 38.34
N ALA A 11 -22.69 -5.74 37.68
CA ALA A 11 -22.76 -5.52 36.25
C ALA A 11 -22.20 -6.73 35.47
N GLY A 12 -21.05 -7.27 35.87
CA GLY A 12 -20.45 -8.45 35.25
C GLY A 12 -21.31 -9.71 35.38
N PHE A 13 -21.94 -9.93 36.55
CA PHE A 13 -22.86 -11.06 36.76
C PHE A 13 -24.14 -10.91 35.92
N VAL A 14 -24.73 -9.73 35.88
CA VAL A 14 -25.93 -9.42 35.07
C VAL A 14 -25.63 -9.58 33.60
N SER A 15 -24.48 -9.06 33.11
CA SER A 15 -24.06 -9.18 31.72
C SER A 15 -23.85 -10.64 31.32
N GLY A 16 -23.10 -11.41 32.10
CA GLY A 16 -22.80 -12.83 31.82
C GLY A 16 -24.07 -13.68 31.72
N ARG A 17 -25.01 -13.51 32.65
CA ARG A 17 -26.27 -14.23 32.64
C ARG A 17 -27.18 -13.78 31.49
N THR A 18 -27.15 -12.53 31.11
CA THR A 18 -27.93 -11.97 30.00
C THR A 18 -27.38 -12.40 28.62
N ILE A 19 -26.07 -12.58 28.51
CA ILE A 19 -25.41 -13.11 27.30
C ILE A 19 -25.74 -14.59 27.14
N LEU A 20 -25.59 -15.41 28.20
CA LEU A 20 -25.78 -16.87 28.13
C LEU A 20 -27.25 -17.30 27.98
N ARG A 21 -28.21 -16.53 28.52
CA ARG A 21 -29.66 -16.82 28.49
C ARG A 21 -30.49 -15.89 27.58
N GLY A 22 -29.79 -14.96 26.87
CA GLY A 22 -30.42 -14.05 25.92
C GLY A 22 -30.83 -14.74 24.61
N ASN A 23 -31.48 -13.98 23.73
CA ASN A 23 -31.79 -14.45 22.39
C ASN A 23 -30.48 -14.66 21.58
N ARG A 24 -30.14 -15.93 21.36
CA ARG A 24 -28.90 -16.32 20.64
C ARG A 24 -28.82 -15.71 19.22
N GLY A 25 -29.97 -15.58 18.54
CA GLY A 25 -30.05 -14.98 17.22
C GLY A 25 -29.59 -13.51 17.22
N VAL A 26 -30.05 -12.74 18.21
CA VAL A 26 -29.66 -11.33 18.37
C VAL A 26 -28.16 -11.21 18.70
N ALA A 27 -27.65 -12.11 19.55
CA ALA A 27 -26.23 -12.11 19.90
C ALA A 27 -25.35 -12.42 18.68
N VAL A 28 -25.72 -13.44 17.90
CA VAL A 28 -25.01 -13.80 16.66
C VAL A 28 -25.09 -12.67 15.64
N LEU A 29 -26.27 -12.09 15.44
CA LEU A 29 -26.47 -10.99 14.49
C LEU A 29 -25.60 -9.78 14.86
N LEU A 30 -25.59 -9.38 16.14
CA LEU A 30 -24.80 -8.25 16.58
C LEU A 30 -23.29 -8.51 16.46
N THR A 31 -22.84 -9.72 16.82
CA THR A 31 -21.44 -10.13 16.66
C THR A 31 -21.03 -10.14 15.18
N ALA A 32 -21.87 -10.72 14.32
CA ALA A 32 -21.61 -10.75 12.88
C ALA A 32 -21.56 -9.34 12.27
N LEU A 33 -22.48 -8.46 12.71
CA LEU A 33 -22.48 -7.06 12.27
C LEU A 33 -21.21 -6.33 12.73
N MET A 34 -20.79 -6.50 14.00
CA MET A 34 -19.54 -5.91 14.49
C MET A 34 -18.32 -6.46 13.77
N ALA A 35 -18.32 -7.75 13.45
CA ALA A 35 -17.26 -8.38 12.67
C ALA A 35 -17.18 -7.82 11.24
N ALA A 36 -18.34 -7.65 10.59
CA ALA A 36 -18.39 -7.08 9.25
C ALA A 36 -17.94 -5.61 9.22
N ILE A 37 -18.39 -4.80 10.19
CA ILE A 37 -17.96 -3.40 10.32
C ILE A 37 -16.47 -3.31 10.60
N PHE A 38 -15.92 -4.20 11.46
CA PHE A 38 -14.49 -4.20 11.73
C PHE A 38 -13.66 -4.57 10.50
N ALA A 39 -14.10 -5.59 9.76
CA ALA A 39 -13.45 -5.97 8.50
C ALA A 39 -13.49 -4.83 7.46
N GLU A 40 -14.60 -4.10 7.39
CA GLU A 40 -14.76 -2.95 6.49
C GLU A 40 -13.87 -1.77 6.92
N ILE A 41 -13.76 -1.47 8.23
CA ILE A 41 -12.84 -0.45 8.77
C ILE A 41 -11.38 -0.76 8.41
N LEU A 42 -11.00 -2.04 8.34
CA LEU A 42 -9.65 -2.46 7.96
C LEU A 42 -9.43 -2.47 6.45
N PHE A 43 -10.48 -2.69 5.65
CA PHE A 43 -10.33 -2.97 4.22
C PHE A 43 -9.72 -1.80 3.44
N ILE A 44 -10.26 -0.59 3.59
CA ILE A 44 -9.78 0.58 2.85
C ILE A 44 -8.35 0.98 3.24
N PRO A 45 -8.01 1.08 4.55
CA PRO A 45 -6.61 1.30 4.95
C PRO A 45 -5.65 0.22 4.41
N ALA A 46 -6.03 -1.05 4.53
CA ALA A 46 -5.19 -2.16 4.06
C ALA A 46 -4.98 -2.15 2.53
N LEU A 47 -5.98 -1.70 1.77
CA LEU A 47 -5.86 -1.55 0.31
C LEU A 47 -4.92 -0.39 -0.06
N ILE A 48 -5.06 0.76 0.61
CA ILE A 48 -4.19 1.92 0.39
C ILE A 48 -2.75 1.58 0.78
N GLN A 49 -2.56 0.97 1.96
CA GLN A 49 -1.23 0.55 2.40
C GLN A 49 -0.60 -0.44 1.44
N GLY A 50 -1.36 -1.44 0.99
CA GLY A 50 -0.86 -2.40 0.01
C GLY A 50 -0.52 -1.78 -1.34
N ALA A 51 -1.24 -0.74 -1.76
CA ALA A 51 -0.90 0.03 -2.96
C ALA A 51 0.39 0.83 -2.77
N THR A 52 0.55 1.48 -1.62
CA THR A 52 1.77 2.24 -1.28
C THR A 52 2.97 1.31 -1.20
N ASP A 53 2.88 0.22 -0.43
CA ASP A 53 3.95 -0.79 -0.29
C ASP A 53 4.37 -1.35 -1.67
N HIS A 54 3.39 -1.60 -2.55
CA HIS A 54 3.68 -2.09 -3.90
C HIS A 54 4.42 -1.05 -4.74
N ILE A 55 3.96 0.21 -4.75
CA ILE A 55 4.62 1.30 -5.49
C ILE A 55 6.04 1.50 -4.98
N GLU A 56 6.24 1.57 -3.66
CA GLU A 56 7.55 1.74 -3.04
C GLU A 56 8.49 0.61 -3.44
N THR A 57 8.05 -0.64 -3.34
CA THR A 57 8.84 -1.80 -3.73
C THR A 57 9.24 -1.75 -5.20
N VAL A 58 8.28 -1.52 -6.11
CA VAL A 58 8.56 -1.50 -7.54
C VAL A 58 9.46 -0.32 -7.92
N LEU A 59 9.26 0.86 -7.32
CA LEU A 59 10.11 2.02 -7.59
C LEU A 59 11.54 1.77 -7.12
N ARG A 60 11.71 1.26 -5.91
CA ARG A 60 13.02 0.95 -5.35
C ARG A 60 13.73 -0.13 -6.16
N GLU A 61 13.06 -1.21 -6.50
CA GLU A 61 13.65 -2.35 -7.22
C GLU A 61 13.85 -2.11 -8.72
N ASN A 62 13.20 -1.10 -9.35
CA ASN A 62 13.26 -0.92 -10.80
C ASN A 62 13.57 0.51 -11.26
N VAL A 63 13.63 1.49 -10.35
CA VAL A 63 13.75 2.91 -10.75
C VAL A 63 14.79 3.69 -9.97
N THR A 64 14.82 3.60 -8.65
CA THR A 64 15.61 4.47 -7.78
C THR A 64 16.78 3.77 -7.08
N GLY A 65 16.74 2.44 -6.93
CA GLY A 65 17.60 1.76 -5.95
C GLY A 65 17.31 2.28 -4.54
N ASP A 66 18.22 2.04 -3.60
CA ASP A 66 18.14 2.56 -2.24
C ASP A 66 18.65 4.00 -2.13
N VAL A 67 19.66 4.33 -2.92
CA VAL A 67 20.20 5.71 -3.04
C VAL A 67 20.30 6.08 -4.51
N THR A 68 19.74 7.24 -4.84
CA THR A 68 19.85 7.86 -6.15
C THR A 68 20.86 8.99 -6.10
N VAL A 69 21.83 8.99 -7.01
CA VAL A 69 22.78 10.08 -7.22
C VAL A 69 22.46 10.76 -8.53
N SER A 70 22.19 12.05 -8.49
CA SER A 70 21.82 12.87 -9.65
C SER A 70 22.87 13.96 -9.90
N PRO A 71 22.92 14.54 -11.10
CA PRO A 71 23.74 15.72 -11.37
C PRO A 71 23.37 16.85 -10.39
N GLY A 72 24.34 17.70 -10.06
CA GLY A 72 24.07 18.93 -9.30
C GLY A 72 23.21 19.92 -10.07
N GLU A 73 22.70 20.95 -9.39
CA GLU A 73 21.69 21.91 -9.92
C GLU A 73 22.08 22.55 -11.27
N ASP A 74 23.36 22.78 -11.51
CA ASP A 74 23.88 23.41 -12.74
C ASP A 74 24.31 22.43 -13.82
N ALA A 75 24.25 21.12 -13.57
CA ALA A 75 24.74 20.07 -14.46
C ALA A 75 23.58 19.22 -15.03
N GLN A 76 23.68 18.87 -16.30
CA GLN A 76 22.70 17.97 -16.95
C GLN A 76 23.11 16.49 -16.92
N ALA A 77 24.35 16.22 -16.60
CA ALA A 77 24.90 14.87 -16.55
C ALA A 77 26.03 14.76 -15.54
N ILE A 78 26.23 13.57 -15.04
CA ILE A 78 27.35 13.18 -14.19
C ILE A 78 28.53 12.82 -15.11
N THR A 79 29.66 13.48 -14.93
CA THR A 79 30.88 13.12 -15.59
C THR A 79 31.65 12.08 -14.79
N ASP A 80 32.29 11.13 -15.47
CA ASP A 80 33.01 10.02 -14.85
C ASP A 80 32.17 9.22 -13.82
N PRO A 81 31.04 8.67 -14.28
CA PRO A 81 30.14 7.91 -13.40
C PRO A 81 30.81 6.65 -12.82
N ASP A 82 31.76 6.07 -13.53
CA ASP A 82 32.47 4.86 -13.11
C ASP A 82 33.25 5.07 -11.81
N ALA A 83 33.83 6.27 -11.62
CA ALA A 83 34.51 6.62 -10.38
C ALA A 83 33.52 6.62 -9.18
N ILE A 84 32.29 7.06 -9.39
CA ILE A 84 31.28 7.08 -8.33
C ILE A 84 30.79 5.66 -8.05
N VAL A 85 30.52 4.87 -9.10
CA VAL A 85 30.13 3.46 -8.95
C VAL A 85 31.22 2.68 -8.20
N ALA A 86 32.49 2.89 -8.55
CA ALA A 86 33.63 2.26 -7.85
C ALA A 86 33.73 2.72 -6.39
N ALA A 87 33.55 4.01 -6.12
CA ALA A 87 33.52 4.55 -4.77
C ALA A 87 32.37 3.95 -3.94
N ALA A 88 31.15 3.90 -4.51
CA ALA A 88 30.01 3.31 -3.84
C ALA A 88 30.22 1.83 -3.50
N ARG A 89 30.71 1.04 -4.45
CA ARG A 89 31.00 -0.39 -4.23
C ARG A 89 32.11 -0.67 -3.22
N ALA A 90 32.98 0.33 -2.96
CA ALA A 90 34.03 0.21 -1.94
C ALA A 90 33.50 0.46 -0.51
N LEU A 91 32.28 1.01 -0.35
CA LEU A 91 31.70 1.31 0.94
C LEU A 91 31.17 0.05 1.62
N PRO A 92 31.38 -0.10 2.94
CA PRO A 92 30.78 -1.19 3.68
C PRO A 92 29.26 -1.04 3.71
N GLY A 93 28.55 -2.13 3.44
CA GLY A 93 27.09 -2.13 3.41
C GLY A 93 26.46 -1.84 2.05
N VAL A 94 27.23 -1.50 1.03
CA VAL A 94 26.75 -1.42 -0.36
C VAL A 94 26.84 -2.80 -1.00
N THR A 95 25.73 -3.26 -1.60
CA THR A 95 25.63 -4.55 -2.30
C THR A 95 25.88 -4.42 -3.79
N ALA A 96 25.35 -3.37 -4.39
CA ALA A 96 25.49 -3.10 -5.82
C ALA A 96 25.44 -1.60 -6.11
N ALA A 97 25.98 -1.21 -7.25
CA ALA A 97 25.85 0.14 -7.78
C ALA A 97 25.94 0.11 -9.30
N THR A 98 25.16 0.93 -9.99
CA THR A 98 25.15 1.05 -11.44
C THR A 98 24.94 2.49 -11.89
N ALA A 99 25.46 2.83 -13.03
CA ALA A 99 25.22 4.11 -13.69
C ALA A 99 24.27 3.91 -14.87
N THR A 100 23.34 4.85 -15.06
CA THR A 100 22.46 4.84 -16.22
C THR A 100 22.40 6.19 -16.91
N ARG A 101 22.11 6.17 -18.19
CA ARG A 101 21.87 7.40 -18.96
C ARG A 101 20.47 7.36 -19.57
N LEU A 102 19.61 8.19 -19.07
CA LEU A 102 18.26 8.38 -19.58
C LEU A 102 18.28 9.38 -20.74
N ALA A 103 17.72 9.02 -21.86
CA ALA A 103 17.54 9.89 -23.00
C ALA A 103 16.10 9.81 -23.54
N GLY A 104 15.56 10.96 -23.91
CA GLY A 104 14.31 10.99 -24.67
C GLY A 104 14.51 10.42 -26.08
N SER A 105 13.60 9.64 -26.56
CA SER A 105 13.67 9.05 -27.88
C SER A 105 12.31 8.96 -28.57
N GLN A 106 12.34 8.81 -29.88
CA GLN A 106 11.20 8.35 -30.67
C GLN A 106 11.48 6.91 -31.09
N VAL A 107 10.64 5.99 -30.66
CA VAL A 107 10.72 4.58 -31.08
C VAL A 107 9.64 4.30 -32.10
N SER A 108 9.99 3.59 -33.17
CA SER A 108 9.05 3.24 -34.25
C SER A 108 9.20 1.79 -34.68
N ALA A 109 8.05 1.18 -34.99
CA ALA A 109 7.94 -0.15 -35.56
C ALA A 109 6.85 -0.14 -36.65
N GLY A 110 7.21 -0.49 -37.86
CA GLY A 110 6.29 -0.43 -39.01
C GLY A 110 5.74 0.98 -39.23
N ASN A 111 4.43 1.14 -39.11
CA ASN A 111 3.74 2.43 -39.27
C ASN A 111 3.38 3.12 -37.95
N ARG A 112 3.86 2.62 -36.83
CA ARG A 112 3.61 3.16 -35.49
C ARG A 112 4.86 3.79 -34.91
N SER A 113 4.68 4.85 -34.18
CA SER A 113 5.77 5.51 -33.46
C SER A 113 5.22 6.21 -32.20
N GLY A 114 6.08 6.38 -31.22
CA GLY A 114 5.78 7.12 -30.00
C GLY A 114 7.06 7.64 -29.36
N SER A 115 6.89 8.53 -28.40
CA SER A 115 8.00 9.11 -27.65
C SER A 115 8.10 8.43 -26.30
N TRP A 116 9.24 7.79 -26.03
CA TRP A 116 9.54 7.13 -24.77
C TRP A 116 10.97 7.41 -24.33
N SER A 117 11.26 7.09 -23.09
CA SER A 117 12.63 7.17 -22.59
C SER A 117 13.40 5.91 -22.90
N VAL A 118 14.61 6.08 -23.43
CA VAL A 118 15.59 5.01 -23.55
C VAL A 118 16.62 5.18 -22.44
N VAL A 119 16.91 4.08 -21.74
CA VAL A 119 17.90 4.00 -20.67
C VAL A 119 19.09 3.19 -21.17
N ALA A 120 20.23 3.82 -21.28
CA ALA A 120 21.49 3.15 -21.56
C ALA A 120 22.08 2.60 -20.27
N VAL A 121 22.39 1.30 -20.28
CA VAL A 121 22.85 0.56 -19.10
C VAL A 121 24.06 -0.30 -19.42
N ASP A 122 24.90 -0.51 -18.42
CA ASP A 122 25.81 -1.65 -18.40
C ASP A 122 25.01 -2.87 -17.89
N PRO A 123 24.78 -3.90 -18.72
CA PRO A 123 23.87 -5.00 -18.38
C PRO A 123 24.21 -5.75 -17.10
N GLU A 124 25.51 -5.95 -16.83
CA GLU A 124 25.97 -6.71 -15.67
C GLU A 124 25.72 -5.96 -14.36
N SER A 125 26.14 -4.71 -14.29
CA SER A 125 25.92 -3.89 -13.09
C SER A 125 24.45 -3.55 -12.86
N TYR A 126 23.71 -3.37 -13.94
CA TYR A 126 22.27 -3.11 -13.86
C TYR A 126 21.51 -4.31 -13.28
N ALA A 127 21.83 -5.52 -13.73
CA ALA A 127 21.21 -6.76 -13.22
C ALA A 127 21.56 -7.07 -11.75
N GLN A 128 22.67 -6.51 -11.25
CA GLN A 128 23.01 -6.63 -9.82
C GLN A 128 22.27 -5.64 -8.94
N THR A 129 21.82 -4.50 -9.50
CA THR A 129 21.18 -3.40 -8.77
C THR A 129 19.65 -3.44 -8.89
N PHE A 130 19.12 -3.85 -10.03
CA PHE A 130 17.69 -3.78 -10.31
C PHE A 130 17.06 -5.14 -10.62
N ALA A 131 15.80 -5.30 -10.24
CA ALA A 131 15.03 -6.52 -10.46
C ALA A 131 14.40 -6.62 -11.87
N THR A 132 14.46 -5.57 -12.69
CA THR A 132 13.88 -5.57 -14.04
C THR A 132 14.33 -6.77 -14.90
N PRO A 133 15.60 -7.24 -14.84
CA PRO A 133 16.03 -8.43 -15.57
C PRO A 133 15.30 -9.72 -15.23
N ASP A 134 14.79 -9.84 -14.01
CA ASP A 134 14.03 -11.00 -13.54
C ASP A 134 12.53 -10.91 -13.89
N GLN A 135 12.08 -9.77 -14.42
CA GLN A 135 10.67 -9.48 -14.71
C GLN A 135 10.38 -9.56 -16.23
N MET A 136 11.17 -10.35 -16.94
CA MET A 136 10.94 -10.59 -18.38
C MET A 136 9.72 -11.46 -18.59
N ILE A 137 8.85 -11.00 -19.50
CA ILE A 137 7.64 -11.74 -19.92
C ILE A 137 7.84 -12.40 -21.27
N GLU A 138 8.82 -11.93 -22.05
CA GLU A 138 9.19 -12.48 -23.35
C GLU A 138 10.68 -12.23 -23.60
N GLY A 139 11.39 -13.22 -24.13
CA GLY A 139 12.82 -13.14 -24.38
C GLY A 139 13.69 -13.06 -23.14
N THR A 140 14.82 -12.37 -23.22
CA THR A 140 15.79 -12.18 -22.12
C THR A 140 16.21 -10.72 -22.01
N PHE A 141 16.77 -10.34 -20.85
CA PHE A 141 17.37 -9.02 -20.67
C PHE A 141 18.69 -8.92 -21.45
N LEU A 142 19.25 -7.71 -21.51
CA LEU A 142 20.55 -7.43 -22.11
C LEU A 142 21.66 -8.19 -21.40
N GLU A 143 22.68 -8.58 -22.16
CA GLU A 143 23.89 -9.25 -21.69
C GLU A 143 25.16 -8.51 -22.12
N ALA A 144 26.27 -8.82 -21.45
CA ALA A 144 27.55 -8.27 -21.84
C ALA A 144 27.93 -8.70 -23.27
N GLY A 145 28.19 -7.71 -24.16
CA GLY A 145 28.49 -7.95 -25.56
C GLY A 145 27.35 -7.68 -26.53
N ASP A 146 26.13 -7.46 -26.04
CA ASP A 146 25.04 -6.98 -26.88
C ASP A 146 25.39 -5.59 -27.45
N GLY A 147 25.03 -5.36 -28.72
CA GLY A 147 25.30 -4.11 -29.43
C GLY A 147 24.05 -3.47 -30.00
N ASP A 148 23.35 -4.20 -30.86
CA ASP A 148 22.17 -3.72 -31.56
C ASP A 148 20.86 -4.33 -30.99
N GLU A 149 20.88 -4.72 -29.73
CA GLU A 149 19.76 -5.26 -29.01
C GLU A 149 19.09 -4.19 -28.12
N ILE A 150 17.77 -4.30 -27.99
CA ILE A 150 16.92 -3.45 -27.13
C ILE A 150 15.95 -4.30 -26.34
N VAL A 151 15.70 -3.94 -25.09
CA VAL A 151 14.65 -4.51 -24.26
C VAL A 151 13.57 -3.45 -24.06
N LEU A 152 12.31 -3.82 -24.29
CA LEU A 152 11.18 -2.91 -24.24
C LEU A 152 10.30 -3.21 -23.02
N GLY A 153 9.82 -2.17 -22.36
CA GLY A 153 8.72 -2.34 -21.41
C GLY A 153 7.41 -2.65 -22.14
N VAL A 154 6.53 -3.40 -21.52
CA VAL A 154 5.23 -3.78 -22.08
C VAL A 154 4.40 -2.56 -22.50
N GLY A 155 4.57 -1.42 -21.84
CA GLY A 155 3.91 -0.16 -22.20
C GLY A 155 4.44 0.46 -23.51
N VAL A 156 5.66 0.12 -23.92
CA VAL A 156 6.25 0.50 -25.21
C VAL A 156 5.89 -0.52 -26.28
N ALA A 157 6.14 -1.78 -26.04
CA ALA A 157 5.91 -2.88 -26.97
C ALA A 157 4.42 -3.09 -27.27
N GLY A 158 3.57 -2.99 -26.27
CA GLY A 158 2.12 -3.19 -26.38
C GLY A 158 1.68 -4.65 -26.35
N ALA A 159 2.55 -5.57 -26.70
CA ALA A 159 2.48 -7.04 -26.65
C ALA A 159 1.08 -7.66 -26.44
N ASP A 160 0.15 -7.47 -27.38
CA ASP A 160 -1.18 -8.14 -27.53
C ASP A 160 -1.90 -8.52 -26.21
N ARG A 161 -1.76 -7.73 -25.17
CA ARG A 161 -2.36 -8.02 -23.86
C ARG A 161 -3.78 -7.49 -23.78
N ASP A 162 -4.74 -8.38 -23.81
CA ASP A 162 -6.17 -8.09 -23.62
C ASP A 162 -6.52 -7.54 -22.21
N ASP A 163 -5.61 -7.66 -21.26
CA ASP A 163 -5.83 -7.38 -19.84
C ASP A 163 -5.09 -6.14 -19.30
N THR A 164 -4.30 -5.47 -20.12
CA THR A 164 -3.63 -4.24 -19.70
C THR A 164 -4.54 -3.04 -19.91
N VAL A 165 -4.48 -2.12 -18.95
CA VAL A 165 -4.93 -0.74 -19.17
C VAL A 165 -4.25 -0.28 -20.45
N THR A 166 -5.02 -0.14 -21.52
CA THR A 166 -4.54 0.11 -22.85
C THR A 166 -3.65 1.34 -22.84
N PHE A 167 -2.35 1.18 -23.10
CA PHE A 167 -1.48 2.32 -23.39
C PHE A 167 -1.77 2.74 -24.82
N PRO A 168 -2.57 3.79 -25.05
CA PRO A 168 -3.01 4.15 -26.41
C PRO A 168 -1.86 4.55 -27.32
N ALA A 169 -0.70 4.81 -26.74
CA ALA A 169 0.52 5.22 -27.45
C ALA A 169 1.53 4.08 -27.70
N SER A 170 1.24 2.82 -27.32
CA SER A 170 2.16 1.70 -27.53
C SER A 170 2.37 1.36 -29.02
N LEU A 171 3.45 0.63 -29.30
CA LEU A 171 3.71 0.07 -30.63
C LEU A 171 2.76 -1.08 -30.99
N GLN A 172 2.00 -1.60 -30.07
CA GLN A 172 0.91 -2.61 -30.05
C GLN A 172 1.33 -4.06 -30.30
N THR A 173 2.16 -4.37 -31.25
CA THR A 173 2.42 -5.76 -31.71
C THR A 173 3.91 -6.02 -31.88
N VAL A 174 4.72 -5.52 -30.95
CA VAL A 174 6.17 -5.74 -30.97
C VAL A 174 6.55 -6.85 -30.01
N HIS A 175 7.23 -7.87 -30.52
CA HIS A 175 7.67 -9.05 -29.82
C HIS A 175 9.20 -9.22 -29.85
N ALA A 176 9.72 -10.12 -29.05
CA ALA A 176 11.12 -10.49 -29.11
C ALA A 176 11.48 -11.03 -30.50
N GLY A 177 12.58 -10.54 -31.09
CA GLY A 177 13.02 -10.83 -32.44
C GLY A 177 12.58 -9.81 -33.50
N ASP A 178 11.66 -8.91 -33.19
CA ASP A 178 11.26 -7.82 -34.06
C ASP A 178 12.32 -6.72 -34.14
N SER A 179 12.28 -5.90 -35.19
CA SER A 179 13.15 -4.75 -35.36
C SER A 179 12.42 -3.45 -35.07
N VAL A 180 13.02 -2.58 -34.27
CA VAL A 180 12.53 -1.24 -33.95
C VAL A 180 13.56 -0.19 -34.30
N ALA A 181 13.14 0.93 -34.86
CA ALA A 181 14.01 2.06 -35.09
C ALA A 181 13.86 3.07 -33.94
N VAL A 182 15.02 3.42 -33.33
CA VAL A 182 15.12 4.38 -32.25
C VAL A 182 15.83 5.63 -32.75
N THR A 183 15.14 6.76 -32.64
CA THR A 183 15.71 8.08 -32.94
C THR A 183 15.95 8.82 -31.62
N LEU A 184 17.22 9.06 -31.30
CA LEU A 184 17.61 9.78 -30.10
C LEU A 184 17.55 11.30 -30.29
N VAL A 185 17.54 12.05 -29.20
CA VAL A 185 17.68 13.50 -29.24
C VAL A 185 19.01 13.85 -29.93
N GLY A 186 18.94 14.61 -31.01
CA GLY A 186 20.10 14.88 -31.90
C GLY A 186 19.94 14.31 -33.30
N GLY A 187 18.87 13.51 -33.55
CA GLY A 187 18.42 13.06 -34.88
C GLY A 187 19.10 11.79 -35.39
N ALA A 188 20.01 11.17 -34.67
CA ALA A 188 20.57 9.87 -35.04
C ALA A 188 19.50 8.78 -34.87
N THR A 189 19.23 8.04 -35.93
CA THR A 189 18.31 6.88 -35.95
C THR A 189 19.12 5.61 -36.06
N HIS A 190 18.84 4.64 -35.21
CA HIS A 190 19.44 3.32 -35.26
C HIS A 190 18.37 2.24 -35.16
N THR A 191 18.59 1.11 -35.82
CA THR A 191 17.69 -0.03 -35.78
C THR A 191 18.20 -1.07 -34.80
N PHE A 192 17.40 -1.39 -33.81
CA PHE A 192 17.67 -2.42 -32.81
C PHE A 192 16.79 -3.65 -33.04
N THR A 193 17.29 -4.81 -32.64
CA THR A 193 16.50 -6.04 -32.54
C THR A 193 15.98 -6.15 -31.10
N VAL A 194 14.69 -6.38 -30.95
CA VAL A 194 14.07 -6.55 -29.63
C VAL A 194 14.53 -7.88 -29.02
N LYS A 195 15.34 -7.84 -27.97
CA LYS A 195 15.82 -9.03 -27.26
C LYS A 195 14.77 -9.59 -26.32
N GLY A 196 13.93 -8.72 -25.74
CA GLY A 196 12.86 -9.13 -24.87
C GLY A 196 11.91 -8.00 -24.48
N VAL A 197 10.83 -8.39 -23.78
CA VAL A 197 9.81 -7.49 -23.23
C VAL A 197 9.67 -7.78 -21.73
N TYR A 198 9.63 -6.73 -20.92
CA TYR A 198 9.48 -6.84 -19.46
C TYR A 198 8.21 -6.18 -18.96
N ASP A 199 7.76 -6.60 -17.76
CA ASP A 199 6.62 -6.01 -17.06
C ASP A 199 6.87 -5.98 -15.55
N THR A 200 7.14 -4.79 -15.01
CA THR A 200 7.36 -4.55 -13.59
C THR A 200 6.06 -4.48 -12.77
N GLY A 201 4.90 -4.51 -13.43
CA GLY A 201 3.61 -4.22 -12.82
C GLY A 201 3.32 -2.72 -12.61
N LEU A 202 4.30 -1.82 -12.76
CA LEU A 202 4.11 -0.37 -12.66
C LEU A 202 4.12 0.27 -14.04
N SER A 203 3.00 0.90 -14.42
CA SER A 203 2.82 1.47 -15.76
C SER A 203 3.94 2.44 -16.17
N GLN A 204 4.40 3.29 -15.25
CA GLN A 204 5.46 4.27 -15.55
C GLN A 204 6.83 3.64 -15.78
N ALA A 205 7.18 2.60 -15.02
CA ALA A 205 8.42 1.86 -15.23
C ALA A 205 8.38 1.09 -16.56
N ASN A 206 7.19 0.62 -16.98
CA ASN A 206 6.98 -0.09 -18.22
C ASN A 206 6.99 0.81 -19.48
N LEU A 207 7.10 2.13 -19.34
CA LEU A 207 7.21 3.09 -20.47
C LEU A 207 8.68 3.40 -20.83
N ARG A 208 9.60 2.50 -20.55
CA ARG A 208 11.03 2.65 -20.84
C ARG A 208 11.52 1.54 -21.77
N ALA A 209 12.59 1.84 -22.47
CA ALA A 209 13.36 0.85 -23.20
C ALA A 209 14.81 0.86 -22.70
N PHE A 210 15.48 -0.29 -22.75
CA PHE A 210 16.87 -0.45 -22.33
C PHE A 210 17.76 -0.78 -23.52
N VAL A 211 18.90 -0.13 -23.61
CA VAL A 211 19.94 -0.41 -24.63
C VAL A 211 21.29 -0.53 -23.91
N PRO A 212 22.27 -1.26 -24.48
CA PRO A 212 23.63 -1.27 -23.94
C PRO A 212 24.25 0.14 -23.98
N VAL A 213 24.99 0.51 -22.93
CA VAL A 213 25.68 1.83 -22.85
C VAL A 213 26.64 2.03 -24.05
N ALA A 214 27.30 0.98 -24.48
CA ALA A 214 28.22 1.02 -25.65
C ALA A 214 27.49 1.43 -26.94
N ALA A 215 26.27 0.92 -27.18
CA ALA A 215 25.46 1.32 -28.33
C ALA A 215 25.04 2.78 -28.23
N ALA A 216 24.59 3.21 -27.06
CA ALA A 216 24.19 4.60 -26.83
C ALA A 216 25.38 5.58 -26.97
N ASP A 217 26.57 5.21 -26.55
CA ASP A 217 27.78 6.00 -26.72
C ASP A 217 28.18 6.15 -28.19
N ALA A 218 28.02 5.09 -28.97
CA ALA A 218 28.28 5.15 -30.41
C ALA A 218 27.26 6.06 -31.15
N LEU A 219 26.01 6.10 -30.69
CA LEU A 219 24.95 6.91 -31.30
C LEU A 219 25.01 8.38 -30.93
N VAL A 220 25.45 8.71 -29.70
CA VAL A 220 25.55 10.09 -29.21
C VAL A 220 26.94 10.32 -28.58
N PRO A 221 28.02 10.38 -29.38
CA PRO A 221 29.37 10.52 -28.88
C PRO A 221 29.60 11.69 -27.90
N PRO A 222 28.92 12.86 -28.00
CA PRO A 222 29.11 13.94 -27.02
C PRO A 222 28.65 13.59 -25.59
N LEU A 223 27.82 12.55 -25.43
CA LEU A 223 27.35 12.07 -24.13
C LEU A 223 28.10 10.80 -23.65
N ALA A 224 29.03 10.30 -24.45
CA ALA A 224 29.81 9.12 -24.07
C ALA A 224 30.57 9.35 -22.74
N GLY A 225 30.59 8.33 -21.89
CA GLY A 225 31.22 8.41 -20.58
C GLY A 225 30.47 9.33 -19.59
N THR A 226 29.19 9.68 -19.85
CA THR A 226 28.36 10.41 -18.89
C THR A 226 27.17 9.58 -18.43
N ALA A 227 26.60 9.92 -17.27
CA ALA A 227 25.37 9.32 -16.78
C ALA A 227 24.36 10.40 -16.35
N THR A 228 23.09 10.07 -16.37
CA THR A 228 22.03 10.93 -15.80
C THR A 228 21.72 10.54 -14.36
N GLY A 229 22.12 9.35 -13.92
CA GLY A 229 21.96 8.88 -12.56
C GLY A 229 22.93 7.74 -12.24
N VAL A 230 23.32 7.66 -10.98
CA VAL A 230 23.97 6.49 -10.40
C VAL A 230 23.08 5.99 -9.28
N PHE A 231 22.86 4.69 -9.24
CA PHE A 231 21.97 4.03 -8.31
C PHE A 231 22.75 3.05 -7.46
N VAL A 232 22.47 3.05 -6.17
CA VAL A 232 23.19 2.24 -5.17
C VAL A 232 22.19 1.44 -4.36
N ASP A 233 22.49 0.17 -4.16
CA ASP A 233 21.75 -0.74 -3.29
C ASP A 233 22.52 -0.99 -1.99
N VAL A 234 21.80 -1.03 -0.86
CA VAL A 234 22.39 -1.30 0.46
C VAL A 234 21.90 -2.64 1.02
N ALA A 235 22.77 -3.27 1.83
CA ALA A 235 22.46 -4.58 2.43
C ALA A 235 21.38 -4.49 3.52
N GLU A 236 21.36 -3.38 4.28
CA GLU A 236 20.46 -3.18 5.41
C GLU A 236 19.65 -1.91 5.20
N PRO A 237 18.30 -2.01 5.12
CA PRO A 237 17.43 -0.82 5.05
C PRO A 237 17.65 0.10 6.27
N GLY A 238 17.68 1.41 6.02
CA GLY A 238 17.94 2.42 7.04
C GLY A 238 19.41 2.84 7.17
N THR A 239 20.31 2.29 6.31
CA THR A 239 21.73 2.71 6.26
C THR A 239 22.00 3.69 5.12
N GLU A 240 20.98 4.08 4.34
CA GLU A 240 21.09 4.94 3.17
C GLU A 240 21.75 6.28 3.49
N ASP A 241 21.35 6.92 4.61
CA ASP A 241 21.90 8.22 5.01
C ASP A 241 23.41 8.16 5.29
N ALA A 242 23.89 7.05 5.87
CA ALA A 242 25.32 6.86 6.12
C ALA A 242 26.09 6.74 4.81
N VAL A 243 25.58 5.97 3.85
CA VAL A 243 26.17 5.83 2.51
C VAL A 243 26.16 7.17 1.76
N ILE A 244 25.07 7.94 1.87
CA ILE A 244 24.94 9.28 1.28
C ILE A 244 26.03 10.22 1.83
N GLU A 245 26.25 10.25 3.14
CA GLU A 245 27.26 11.12 3.74
C GLU A 245 28.68 10.75 3.28
N GLU A 246 29.01 9.47 3.15
CA GLU A 246 30.31 9.03 2.66
C GLU A 246 30.50 9.35 1.17
N LEU A 247 29.48 9.16 0.34
CA LEU A 247 29.53 9.52 -1.09
C LEU A 247 29.60 11.03 -1.30
N ARG A 248 28.89 11.81 -0.50
CA ARG A 248 28.93 13.29 -0.53
C ARG A 248 30.33 13.83 -0.19
N ALA A 249 31.04 13.14 0.68
CA ALA A 249 32.45 13.52 0.97
C ALA A 249 33.38 13.33 -0.23
N VAL A 250 33.07 12.40 -1.14
CA VAL A 250 33.86 12.14 -2.37
C VAL A 250 33.49 13.12 -3.49
N ARG A 251 32.20 13.38 -3.72
CA ARG A 251 31.67 14.22 -4.81
C ARG A 251 30.60 15.18 -4.30
N PRO A 252 30.95 16.24 -3.59
CA PRO A 252 30.00 17.15 -2.94
C PRO A 252 29.14 17.97 -3.91
N GLU A 253 29.52 18.04 -5.19
CA GLU A 253 28.76 18.75 -6.24
C GLU A 253 27.55 18.00 -6.77
N LEU A 254 27.36 16.72 -6.39
CA LEU A 254 26.24 15.91 -6.82
C LEU A 254 25.08 15.95 -5.81
N THR A 255 23.90 15.64 -6.28
CA THR A 255 22.70 15.53 -5.44
C THR A 255 22.49 14.06 -5.05
N TYR A 256 22.28 13.81 -3.77
CA TYR A 256 22.09 12.48 -3.19
C TYR A 256 20.75 12.42 -2.51
N GLU A 257 19.95 11.46 -2.90
CA GLU A 257 18.58 11.28 -2.36
C GLU A 257 18.39 9.81 -1.99
N PRO A 258 17.89 9.51 -0.77
CA PRO A 258 17.43 8.18 -0.43
C PRO A 258 16.11 7.90 -1.17
N TRP A 259 15.80 6.63 -1.42
CA TRP A 259 14.53 6.22 -2.05
C TRP A 259 13.29 6.80 -1.34
N THR A 260 13.38 7.03 -0.02
CA THR A 260 12.32 7.63 0.80
C THR A 260 11.99 9.08 0.42
N ALA A 261 12.87 9.79 -0.27
CA ALA A 261 12.56 11.15 -0.75
C ALA A 261 11.43 11.13 -1.80
N LEU A 262 11.33 10.06 -2.57
CA LEU A 262 10.25 9.88 -3.54
C LEU A 262 8.92 9.51 -2.85
N THR A 263 8.96 8.82 -1.71
CA THR A 263 7.75 8.46 -0.96
C THR A 263 7.05 9.68 -0.39
N ALA A 264 7.78 10.72 0.01
CA ALA A 264 7.18 11.99 0.45
C ALA A 264 6.28 12.62 -0.64
N THR A 265 6.68 12.53 -1.90
CA THR A 265 5.87 12.99 -3.03
C THR A 265 4.62 12.11 -3.23
N ILE A 266 4.75 10.80 -3.00
CA ILE A 266 3.63 9.85 -3.08
C ILE A 266 2.67 10.08 -1.91
N GLU A 267 3.16 10.34 -0.71
CA GLU A 267 2.35 10.68 0.46
C GLU A 267 1.51 11.94 0.23
N ASP A 268 2.05 12.97 -0.40
CA ASP A 268 1.31 14.18 -0.77
C ASP A 268 0.16 13.86 -1.76
N LEU A 269 0.38 12.96 -2.70
CA LEU A 269 -0.65 12.49 -3.63
C LEU A 269 -1.69 11.61 -2.91
N THR A 270 -1.26 10.77 -1.99
CA THR A 270 -2.14 9.87 -1.22
C THR A 270 -2.87 10.59 -0.10
N GLY A 271 -2.40 11.74 0.36
CA GLY A 271 -3.05 12.57 1.39
C GLY A 271 -4.50 12.95 1.05
N SER A 272 -4.83 13.05 -0.24
CA SER A 272 -6.21 13.23 -0.70
C SER A 272 -7.11 12.03 -0.39
N PHE A 273 -6.56 10.82 -0.40
CA PHE A 273 -7.28 9.59 -0.02
C PHE A 273 -7.55 9.50 1.49
N ASP A 274 -6.73 10.14 2.32
CA ASP A 274 -6.94 10.18 3.78
C ASP A 274 -8.24 10.90 4.15
N THR A 275 -8.63 11.91 3.40
CA THR A 275 -9.92 12.58 3.59
C THR A 275 -11.08 11.64 3.26
N ILE A 276 -11.02 10.93 2.14
CA ILE A 276 -12.04 9.96 1.73
C ILE A 276 -12.11 8.81 2.75
N ARG A 277 -10.97 8.27 3.15
CA ARG A 277 -10.85 7.24 4.20
C ARG A 277 -11.48 7.69 5.52
N SER A 278 -11.21 8.93 5.93
CA SER A 278 -11.74 9.50 7.17
C SER A 278 -13.26 9.61 7.13
N ILE A 279 -13.84 10.04 6.00
CA ILE A 279 -15.29 10.13 5.79
C ILE A 279 -15.91 8.72 5.81
N LEU A 280 -15.36 7.76 5.09
CA LEU A 280 -15.85 6.38 5.06
C LEU A 280 -15.82 5.76 6.46
N ASN A 281 -14.70 5.88 7.18
CA ASN A 281 -14.60 5.41 8.56
C ASN A 281 -15.63 6.07 9.49
N ALA A 282 -15.85 7.38 9.35
CA ALA A 282 -16.87 8.07 10.16
C ALA A 282 -18.28 7.54 9.88
N VAL A 283 -18.62 7.28 8.62
CA VAL A 283 -19.92 6.69 8.23
C VAL A 283 -20.05 5.28 8.81
N SER A 284 -19.04 4.45 8.69
CA SER A 284 -19.06 3.07 9.22
C SER A 284 -19.20 3.02 10.74
N LEU A 285 -18.48 3.90 11.44
CA LEU A 285 -18.62 4.04 12.89
C LEU A 285 -19.99 4.56 13.31
N LEU A 286 -20.59 5.46 12.53
CA LEU A 286 -21.95 5.92 12.75
C LEU A 286 -22.96 4.78 12.57
N VAL A 287 -22.81 3.97 11.53
CA VAL A 287 -23.63 2.76 11.30
C VAL A 287 -23.48 1.79 12.48
N ALA A 288 -22.25 1.56 12.95
CA ALA A 288 -21.99 0.73 14.13
C ALA A 288 -22.72 1.27 15.38
N ALA A 289 -22.60 2.57 15.64
CA ALA A 289 -23.25 3.22 16.78
C ALA A 289 -24.79 3.06 16.72
N ILE A 290 -25.38 3.31 15.55
CA ILE A 290 -26.84 3.18 15.34
C ILE A 290 -27.27 1.72 15.52
N ALA A 291 -26.53 0.77 14.98
CA ALA A 291 -26.84 -0.65 15.11
C ALA A 291 -26.81 -1.11 16.58
N VAL A 292 -25.78 -0.74 17.32
CA VAL A 292 -25.68 -1.03 18.76
C VAL A 292 -26.80 -0.35 19.54
N PHE A 293 -27.12 0.91 19.19
CA PHE A 293 -28.22 1.65 19.79
C PHE A 293 -29.55 0.91 19.61
N ILE A 294 -29.89 0.53 18.36
CA ILE A 294 -31.16 -0.13 18.04
C ILE A 294 -31.26 -1.48 18.77
N VAL A 295 -30.22 -2.32 18.69
CA VAL A 295 -30.23 -3.64 19.31
C VAL A 295 -30.33 -3.52 20.85
N THR A 296 -29.57 -2.59 21.44
CA THR A 296 -29.64 -2.33 22.88
C THR A 296 -31.03 -1.80 23.29
N TYR A 297 -31.60 -0.90 22.49
CA TYR A 297 -32.94 -0.35 22.74
C TYR A 297 -34.03 -1.45 22.70
N VAL A 298 -34.02 -2.30 21.68
CA VAL A 298 -34.97 -3.41 21.55
C VAL A 298 -34.84 -4.41 22.72
N ASP A 299 -33.57 -4.75 23.11
CA ASP A 299 -33.35 -5.64 24.26
C ASP A 299 -33.86 -5.02 25.58
N LEU A 300 -33.64 -3.71 25.75
CA LEU A 300 -34.13 -2.98 26.93
C LEU A 300 -35.69 -2.92 26.98
N VAL A 301 -36.34 -2.63 25.86
CA VAL A 301 -37.79 -2.58 25.79
C VAL A 301 -38.40 -3.97 26.04
N SER A 302 -37.81 -5.03 25.50
CA SER A 302 -38.27 -6.40 25.73
C SER A 302 -38.11 -6.87 27.18
N ARG A 303 -37.19 -6.25 27.94
CA ARG A 303 -36.88 -6.59 29.35
C ARG A 303 -37.30 -5.51 30.36
N ARG A 304 -38.11 -4.53 29.95
CA ARG A 304 -38.48 -3.38 30.78
C ARG A 304 -39.06 -3.78 32.14
N ARG A 305 -39.90 -4.84 32.19
CA ARG A 305 -40.50 -5.37 33.42
C ARG A 305 -39.43 -5.94 34.36
N THR A 306 -38.47 -6.68 33.84
CA THR A 306 -37.35 -7.23 34.63
C THR A 306 -36.51 -6.11 35.22
N ILE A 307 -36.17 -5.08 34.42
CA ILE A 307 -35.43 -3.88 34.88
C ILE A 307 -36.19 -3.14 35.98
N GLY A 308 -37.53 -3.01 35.84
CA GLY A 308 -38.41 -2.43 36.89
C GLY A 308 -38.32 -3.20 38.20
N ILE A 309 -38.37 -4.54 38.17
CA ILE A 309 -38.24 -5.42 39.35
C ILE A 309 -36.83 -5.29 39.94
N GLU A 310 -35.76 -5.31 39.16
CA GLU A 310 -34.39 -5.15 39.59
C GLU A 310 -34.20 -3.82 40.34
N ARG A 311 -34.81 -2.73 39.86
CA ARG A 311 -34.78 -1.44 40.50
C ARG A 311 -35.63 -1.43 41.81
N ALA A 312 -36.76 -2.11 41.85
CA ALA A 312 -37.63 -2.19 43.03
C ALA A 312 -36.95 -2.94 44.20
N ILE A 313 -36.10 -3.93 43.92
CA ILE A 313 -35.29 -4.65 44.92
C ILE A 313 -33.99 -3.92 45.30
N GLY A 314 -33.77 -2.69 44.75
CA GLY A 314 -32.67 -1.82 45.19
C GLY A 314 -31.40 -1.87 44.30
N ILE A 315 -31.45 -2.50 43.14
CA ILE A 315 -30.33 -2.43 42.18
C ILE A 315 -30.26 -1.01 41.62
N GLY A 316 -29.09 -0.34 41.83
CA GLY A 316 -28.88 1.03 41.36
C GLY A 316 -28.91 1.14 39.85
N GLY A 317 -29.58 2.17 39.30
CA GLY A 317 -29.70 2.39 37.87
C GLY A 317 -28.36 2.44 37.12
N GLY A 318 -27.31 2.98 37.77
CA GLY A 318 -25.95 2.99 37.21
C GLY A 318 -25.35 1.60 37.01
N ALA A 319 -25.68 0.62 37.86
CA ALA A 319 -25.22 -0.76 37.68
C ALA A 319 -25.92 -1.44 36.47
N ILE A 320 -27.20 -1.12 36.24
CA ILE A 320 -27.96 -1.60 35.08
C ILE A 320 -27.36 -1.01 33.78
N VAL A 321 -27.16 0.32 33.74
CA VAL A 321 -26.54 0.99 32.58
C VAL A 321 -25.18 0.38 32.27
N LEU A 322 -24.31 0.23 33.29
CA LEU A 322 -22.99 -0.37 33.14
C LEU A 322 -23.08 -1.81 32.62
N GLY A 323 -24.08 -2.59 33.05
CA GLY A 323 -24.32 -3.95 32.57
C GLY A 323 -24.61 -4.02 31.07
N TYR A 324 -25.43 -3.10 30.54
CA TYR A 324 -25.74 -3.05 29.12
C TYR A 324 -24.58 -2.52 28.28
N VAL A 325 -23.85 -1.51 28.77
CA VAL A 325 -22.61 -1.03 28.13
C VAL A 325 -21.57 -2.15 28.07
N LEU A 326 -21.35 -2.87 29.18
CA LEU A 326 -20.43 -4.00 29.23
C LEU A 326 -20.82 -5.12 28.26
N LYS A 327 -22.12 -5.39 28.14
CA LYS A 327 -22.65 -6.35 27.16
C LYS A 327 -22.32 -5.92 25.72
N ALA A 328 -22.50 -4.65 25.36
CA ALA A 328 -22.16 -4.12 24.06
C ALA A 328 -20.65 -4.21 23.77
N VAL A 329 -19.82 -3.88 24.78
CA VAL A 329 -18.35 -4.03 24.69
C VAL A 329 -17.95 -5.48 24.44
N VAL A 330 -18.55 -6.45 25.16
CA VAL A 330 -18.25 -7.87 24.94
C VAL A 330 -18.58 -8.30 23.50
N PHE A 331 -19.73 -7.90 22.97
CA PHE A 331 -20.09 -8.22 21.57
C PHE A 331 -19.15 -7.50 20.56
N ALA A 332 -18.74 -6.27 20.86
CA ALA A 332 -17.77 -5.57 20.01
C ALA A 332 -16.40 -6.26 20.04
N VAL A 333 -15.91 -6.66 21.22
CA VAL A 333 -14.63 -7.38 21.35
C VAL A 333 -14.67 -8.73 20.62
N VAL A 334 -15.74 -9.50 20.78
CA VAL A 334 -15.92 -10.77 20.06
C VAL A 334 -16.03 -10.50 18.56
N GLY A 335 -16.76 -9.47 18.15
CA GLY A 335 -16.89 -9.04 16.75
C GLY A 335 -15.55 -8.65 16.15
N VAL A 336 -14.73 -7.87 16.88
CA VAL A 336 -13.37 -7.51 16.49
C VAL A 336 -12.50 -8.75 16.32
N ALA A 337 -12.54 -9.69 17.27
CA ALA A 337 -11.76 -10.92 17.19
C ALA A 337 -12.15 -11.78 15.98
N VAL A 338 -13.45 -11.97 15.75
CA VAL A 338 -13.98 -12.73 14.61
C VAL A 338 -13.71 -11.99 13.29
N GLY A 339 -13.98 -10.69 13.23
CA GLY A 339 -13.77 -9.86 12.05
C GLY A 339 -12.30 -9.77 11.66
N GLY A 340 -11.41 -9.58 12.64
CA GLY A 340 -9.96 -9.55 12.41
C GLY A 340 -9.42 -10.91 11.95
N LEU A 341 -9.90 -12.01 12.56
CA LEU A 341 -9.54 -13.35 12.12
C LEU A 341 -10.00 -13.62 10.67
N LEU A 342 -11.24 -13.29 10.35
CA LEU A 342 -11.77 -13.44 8.98
C LEU A 342 -11.01 -12.54 8.00
N PHE A 343 -10.67 -11.33 8.40
CA PHE A 343 -9.90 -10.42 7.55
C PHE A 343 -8.53 -11.00 7.20
N VAL A 344 -7.75 -11.40 8.22
CA VAL A 344 -6.39 -11.92 8.02
C VAL A 344 -6.36 -13.30 7.35
N GLN A 345 -7.31 -14.19 7.70
CA GLN A 345 -7.27 -15.58 7.20
C GLN A 345 -8.08 -15.78 5.91
N VAL A 346 -8.97 -14.86 5.57
CA VAL A 346 -9.81 -15.00 4.37
C VAL A 346 -9.60 -13.83 3.42
N ALA A 347 -9.82 -12.59 3.86
CA ALA A 347 -9.77 -11.44 2.95
C ALA A 347 -8.36 -11.21 2.37
N VAL A 348 -7.33 -11.21 3.22
CA VAL A 348 -5.94 -11.01 2.77
C VAL A 348 -5.50 -12.09 1.78
N PRO A 349 -5.59 -13.41 2.05
CA PRO A 349 -5.16 -14.42 1.09
C PRO A 349 -6.03 -14.51 -0.16
N VAL A 350 -7.34 -14.22 -0.08
CA VAL A 350 -8.22 -14.18 -1.27
C VAL A 350 -7.80 -13.05 -2.20
N VAL A 351 -7.53 -11.85 -1.67
CA VAL A 351 -7.06 -10.72 -2.48
C VAL A 351 -5.63 -10.96 -2.97
N ALA A 352 -4.76 -11.61 -2.20
CA ALA A 352 -3.43 -11.98 -2.66
C ALA A 352 -3.46 -12.99 -3.83
N ALA A 353 -4.42 -13.91 -3.83
CA ALA A 353 -4.63 -14.85 -4.94
C ALA A 353 -5.29 -14.19 -6.17
N HIS A 354 -6.04 -13.12 -5.98
CA HIS A 354 -6.74 -12.37 -7.03
C HIS A 354 -6.57 -10.87 -6.79
N PRO A 355 -5.34 -10.32 -7.00
CA PRO A 355 -5.05 -8.95 -6.67
C PRO A 355 -5.88 -7.98 -7.51
N PHE A 356 -6.22 -6.85 -6.92
CA PHE A 356 -6.86 -5.77 -7.65
C PHE A 356 -5.87 -5.19 -8.65
N ARG A 357 -6.26 -5.13 -9.92
CA ARG A 357 -5.43 -4.54 -10.98
C ARG A 357 -5.72 -3.05 -11.11
N PHE A 358 -4.74 -2.26 -10.72
CA PHE A 358 -4.76 -0.80 -10.89
C PHE A 358 -3.73 -0.39 -11.95
N PRO A 359 -3.78 0.85 -12.46
CA PRO A 359 -2.71 1.39 -13.32
C PRO A 359 -1.32 1.39 -12.68
N ILE A 360 -1.27 1.28 -11.36
CA ILE A 360 -0.05 1.17 -10.56
C ILE A 360 0.42 -0.29 -10.36
N GLY A 361 -0.31 -1.27 -10.92
CA GLY A 361 -0.01 -2.69 -10.81
C GLY A 361 -0.99 -3.50 -9.94
N PRO A 362 -0.66 -4.77 -9.66
CA PRO A 362 -1.46 -5.65 -8.83
C PRO A 362 -1.32 -5.26 -7.35
N VAL A 363 -2.43 -4.86 -6.72
CA VAL A 363 -2.46 -4.44 -5.32
C VAL A 363 -3.08 -5.54 -4.46
N SER A 364 -2.37 -5.93 -3.42
CA SER A 364 -2.83 -6.82 -2.35
C SER A 364 -3.16 -6.02 -1.08
N LEU A 365 -3.80 -6.66 -0.11
CA LEU A 365 -4.10 -6.03 1.18
C LEU A 365 -2.89 -6.14 2.11
N SER A 366 -2.40 -5.00 2.60
CA SER A 366 -1.39 -4.91 3.65
C SER A 366 -2.02 -4.29 4.89
N VAL A 367 -1.89 -4.92 6.06
CA VAL A 367 -2.44 -4.42 7.32
C VAL A 367 -1.43 -4.52 8.43
N THR A 368 -1.23 -3.43 9.15
CA THR A 368 -0.34 -3.40 10.29
C THR A 368 -1.07 -3.75 11.60
N ALA A 369 -0.34 -4.33 12.56
CA ALA A 369 -0.88 -4.62 13.88
C ALA A 369 -1.38 -3.35 14.60
N ASP A 370 -0.78 -2.20 14.31
CA ASP A 370 -1.16 -0.92 14.88
C ASP A 370 -2.52 -0.43 14.35
N GLU A 371 -2.77 -0.56 13.06
CA GLU A 371 -4.07 -0.25 12.45
C GLU A 371 -5.18 -1.14 12.98
N MET A 372 -4.93 -2.45 13.09
CA MET A 372 -5.87 -3.39 13.71
C MET A 372 -6.20 -2.97 15.14
N ARG A 373 -5.19 -2.60 15.94
CA ARG A 373 -5.37 -2.15 17.32
C ARG A 373 -6.15 -0.86 17.40
N ARG A 374 -5.83 0.14 16.58
CA ARG A 374 -6.54 1.43 16.52
C ARG A 374 -8.00 1.24 16.13
N GLY A 375 -8.27 0.49 15.05
CA GLY A 375 -9.63 0.17 14.60
C GLY A 375 -10.43 -0.57 15.69
N ALA A 376 -9.82 -1.54 16.37
CA ALA A 376 -10.45 -2.28 17.46
C ALA A 376 -10.83 -1.36 18.63
N VAL A 377 -9.93 -0.50 19.09
CA VAL A 377 -10.19 0.43 20.18
C VAL A 377 -11.31 1.40 19.83
N VAL A 378 -11.28 1.95 18.62
CA VAL A 378 -12.30 2.90 18.15
C VAL A 378 -13.67 2.22 18.05
N LEU A 379 -13.77 1.04 17.45
CA LEU A 379 -15.04 0.31 17.31
C LEU A 379 -15.63 -0.07 18.69
N VAL A 380 -14.80 -0.55 19.61
CA VAL A 380 -15.23 -0.88 20.98
C VAL A 380 -15.72 0.37 21.72
N ALA A 381 -15.03 1.50 21.58
CA ALA A 381 -15.44 2.76 22.18
C ALA A 381 -16.78 3.26 21.62
N VAL A 382 -16.95 3.19 20.30
CA VAL A 382 -18.21 3.56 19.62
C VAL A 382 -19.37 2.63 20.04
N ALA A 383 -19.13 1.33 20.18
CA ALA A 383 -20.13 0.39 20.67
C ALA A 383 -20.55 0.71 22.11
N ALA A 384 -19.60 1.06 22.97
CA ALA A 384 -19.89 1.47 24.34
C ALA A 384 -20.74 2.75 24.40
N LEU A 385 -20.40 3.75 23.58
CA LEU A 385 -21.15 5.01 23.47
C LEU A 385 -22.57 4.79 22.89
N GLY A 386 -22.69 3.96 21.84
CA GLY A 386 -23.96 3.62 21.21
C GLY A 386 -24.94 2.94 22.19
N ALA A 387 -24.43 2.11 23.09
CA ALA A 387 -25.24 1.46 24.12
C ALA A 387 -25.63 2.39 25.28
N LEU A 388 -24.85 3.45 25.54
CA LEU A 388 -25.01 4.30 26.70
C LEU A 388 -26.36 5.06 26.68
N ALA A 389 -26.71 5.65 25.56
CA ALA A 389 -27.90 6.48 25.42
C ALA A 389 -29.22 5.69 25.68
N PRO A 390 -29.47 4.53 25.06
CA PRO A 390 -30.67 3.74 25.33
C PRO A 390 -30.65 3.17 26.76
N ALA A 391 -29.50 2.72 27.26
CA ALA A 391 -29.37 2.20 28.61
C ALA A 391 -29.67 3.28 29.67
N TRP A 392 -29.21 4.49 29.46
CA TRP A 392 -29.50 5.59 30.38
C TRP A 392 -30.96 6.03 30.37
N ARG A 393 -31.60 6.05 29.20
CA ARG A 393 -33.05 6.31 29.08
C ARG A 393 -33.90 5.29 29.84
N SER A 394 -33.54 4.00 29.76
CA SER A 394 -34.31 2.94 30.39
C SER A 394 -34.41 3.02 31.93
N VAL A 395 -33.34 3.52 32.58
CA VAL A 395 -33.31 3.67 34.03
C VAL A 395 -33.97 4.95 34.54
N ARG A 396 -34.37 5.86 33.64
CA ARG A 396 -35.07 7.11 34.00
C ARG A 396 -36.61 6.93 33.99
N VAL A 397 -37.13 5.84 33.43
CA VAL A 397 -38.58 5.53 33.45
C VAL A 397 -39.02 5.26 34.91
N ARG A 398 -40.21 5.72 35.30
CA ARG A 398 -40.76 5.43 36.63
C ARG A 398 -40.95 3.93 36.82
N ILE A 399 -40.65 3.43 38.03
CA ILE A 399 -40.67 1.99 38.33
C ILE A 399 -42.10 1.40 38.09
N LEU A 400 -43.11 2.15 38.44
CA LEU A 400 -44.50 1.76 38.23
C LEU A 400 -44.84 1.61 36.73
N ASP A 401 -44.39 2.58 35.90
CA ASP A 401 -44.64 2.55 34.44
C ASP A 401 -43.83 1.43 33.76
N ALA A 402 -42.73 1.01 34.32
CA ALA A 402 -41.93 -0.10 33.81
C ALA A 402 -42.54 -1.47 34.11
N ILE A 403 -43.35 -1.61 35.16
CA ILE A 403 -43.97 -2.87 35.60
C ILE A 403 -45.33 -3.05 34.94
N TRP A 404 -46.15 -1.99 34.84
CA TRP A 404 -47.55 -2.04 34.42
C TRP A 404 -47.79 -1.63 32.95
N GLY A 405 -46.92 -0.86 32.35
CA GLY A 405 -46.97 -0.42 30.94
C GLY A 405 -46.21 -1.32 30.01
#